data_2d7983a4f2e592a3b78c62d758401fb1
#
_entry.id   2d7983a4f2e592a3b78c62d758401fb1
#
_cell.length_a   1.000
_cell.length_b   1.000
_cell.length_c   1.000
_cell.angle_alpha   90.00
_cell.angle_beta   90.00
_cell.angle_gamma   90.00
#
_symmetry.space_group_name_H-M   'P 1'
#
loop_
_entity.id
_entity.type
_entity.pdbx_description
1 polymer ?
#
loop_
_entity_poly.entity_id
_entity_poly.type
_entity_poly.pdbx_seq_one_letter_code
_entity_poly.pdbx_strand_id
1 'polypeptide(L)'
;MMNGLIMERIENNPIIAAVQNESDIDHAIASDVTTIFLLSADIFNAKILVDKIKEVNKSVLIHIDFLEGIGKDAKAIDYIIQVIQPDGVISTKSSHIKLAKEKGMFTIQRFFLIDNKSYDMTIKSVKSIQPDMIEIMPGVMPRVISRITEEISTPVIAGGLISSKQDIMEILKAGALGTSTGKKELWAL
;
A
#
# COMPACT_ATOMS: atom_id res chain seq x y z
N MET A 1 4.89 11.95 -13.24
CA MET A 1 5.26 12.88 -12.16
C MET A 1 4.73 12.45 -10.78
N MET A 2 3.47 12.10 -10.58
CA MET A 2 2.92 11.66 -9.26
C MET A 2 3.51 10.32 -8.78
N ASN A 3 3.72 9.36 -9.68
CA ASN A 3 4.31 8.06 -9.34
C ASN A 3 5.74 8.18 -8.77
N GLY A 4 6.54 9.14 -9.26
CA GLY A 4 7.90 9.39 -8.73
C GLY A 4 7.87 9.92 -7.29
N LEU A 5 6.90 10.76 -6.94
CA LEU A 5 6.78 11.34 -5.60
C LEU A 5 6.47 10.28 -4.52
N ILE A 6 5.58 9.30 -4.81
CA ILE A 6 5.26 8.25 -3.85
C ILE A 6 6.49 7.37 -3.62
N MET A 7 7.20 6.99 -4.69
CA MET A 7 8.42 6.20 -4.59
C MET A 7 9.49 6.92 -3.76
N GLU A 8 9.78 8.18 -4.07
CA GLU A 8 10.73 9.03 -3.36
C GLU A 8 10.39 9.16 -1.86
N ARG A 9 9.10 9.34 -1.54
CA ARG A 9 8.64 9.41 -0.14
C ARG A 9 8.88 8.13 0.63
N ILE A 10 8.63 6.97 0.01
CA ILE A 10 8.87 5.66 0.64
C ILE A 10 10.37 5.38 0.75
N GLU A 11 11.18 5.77 -0.23
CA GLU A 11 12.64 5.64 -0.16
C GLU A 11 13.24 6.48 0.98
N ASN A 12 12.74 7.71 1.17
CA ASN A 12 13.23 8.61 2.21
C ASN A 12 12.67 8.29 3.61
N ASN A 13 11.45 7.77 3.70
CA ASN A 13 10.84 7.28 4.94
C ASN A 13 10.12 5.96 4.65
N PRO A 14 10.76 4.81 4.95
CA PRO A 14 10.25 3.50 4.55
C PRO A 14 9.11 2.98 5.41
N ILE A 15 8.66 3.76 6.42
CA ILE A 15 7.54 3.36 7.28
C ILE A 15 6.25 3.97 6.75
N ILE A 16 5.26 3.10 6.50
CA ILE A 16 3.95 3.47 6.00
C ILE A 16 2.92 3.22 7.10
N ALA A 17 2.13 4.22 7.45
CA ALA A 17 1.04 4.06 8.40
C ALA A 17 -0.14 3.31 7.75
N ALA A 18 -0.42 2.11 8.23
CA ALA A 18 -1.56 1.31 7.80
C ALA A 18 -2.76 1.59 8.73
N VAL A 19 -3.61 2.52 8.32
CA VAL A 19 -4.73 3.00 9.13
C VAL A 19 -5.97 2.16 8.90
N GLN A 20 -6.39 1.43 9.94
CA GLN A 20 -7.55 0.53 9.92
C GLN A 20 -8.79 1.14 10.58
N ASN A 21 -8.64 2.21 11.34
CA ASN A 21 -9.74 2.90 12.01
C ASN A 21 -9.65 4.40 11.76
N GLU A 22 -10.77 5.04 11.50
CA GLU A 22 -10.83 6.49 11.27
C GLU A 22 -10.24 7.29 12.45
N SER A 23 -10.44 6.82 13.68
CA SER A 23 -9.86 7.43 14.90
C SER A 23 -8.33 7.52 14.91
N ASP A 24 -7.65 6.76 14.07
CA ASP A 24 -6.19 6.72 13.99
C ASP A 24 -5.61 7.69 12.94
N ILE A 25 -6.48 8.31 12.12
CA ILE A 25 -6.07 9.24 11.06
C ILE A 25 -5.28 10.43 11.63
N ASP A 26 -5.77 11.05 12.70
CA ASP A 26 -5.10 12.22 13.28
C ASP A 26 -3.72 11.87 13.84
N HIS A 27 -3.58 10.67 14.39
CA HIS A 27 -2.28 10.18 14.84
C HIS A 27 -1.31 9.95 13.66
N ALA A 28 -1.79 9.34 12.56
CA ALA A 28 -0.98 9.15 11.36
C ALA A 28 -0.58 10.48 10.71
N ILE A 29 -1.50 11.47 10.69
CA ILE A 29 -1.22 12.82 10.21
C ILE A 29 -0.14 13.50 11.05
N ALA A 30 -0.18 13.37 12.37
CA ALA A 30 0.76 13.99 13.29
C ALA A 30 2.13 13.27 13.38
N SER A 31 2.24 12.04 12.89
CA SER A 31 3.48 11.24 12.93
C SER A 31 4.48 11.64 11.83
N ASP A 32 5.68 11.05 11.85
CA ASP A 32 6.74 11.35 10.88
C ASP A 32 6.55 10.65 9.53
N VAL A 33 5.63 9.69 9.40
CA VAL A 33 5.39 8.99 8.12
C VAL A 33 5.01 9.96 7.01
N THR A 34 5.48 9.70 5.81
CA THR A 34 5.16 10.50 4.61
C THR A 34 4.07 9.87 3.74
N THR A 35 3.75 8.59 4.02
CA THR A 35 2.79 7.81 3.24
C THR A 35 1.81 7.07 4.16
N ILE A 36 0.53 7.14 3.86
CA ILE A 36 -0.57 6.52 4.61
C ILE A 36 -1.33 5.56 3.71
N PHE A 37 -1.53 4.33 4.17
CA PHE A 37 -2.47 3.37 3.61
C PHE A 37 -3.81 3.50 4.34
N LEU A 38 -4.82 4.01 3.66
CA LEU A 38 -6.18 4.12 4.18
C LEU A 38 -6.91 2.79 3.93
N LEU A 39 -7.01 1.97 4.97
CA LEU A 39 -7.56 0.61 4.90
C LEU A 39 -9.02 0.54 5.37
N SER A 40 -9.60 1.64 5.84
CA SER A 40 -11.01 1.71 6.25
C SER A 40 -11.57 3.06 5.85
N ALA A 41 -12.53 3.04 4.95
CA ALA A 41 -13.30 4.21 4.54
C ALA A 41 -14.59 3.75 3.86
N ASP A 42 -15.55 4.65 3.74
CA ASP A 42 -16.78 4.43 3.01
C ASP A 42 -17.05 5.56 2.00
N ILE A 43 -18.12 5.44 1.22
CA ILE A 43 -18.49 6.41 0.19
C ILE A 43 -18.71 7.83 0.75
N PHE A 44 -19.05 7.97 2.05
CA PHE A 44 -19.37 9.26 2.66
C PHE A 44 -18.12 9.96 3.22
N ASN A 45 -17.13 9.21 3.73
CA ASN A 45 -15.98 9.79 4.40
C ASN A 45 -14.67 9.72 3.58
N ALA A 46 -14.57 8.84 2.59
CA ALA A 46 -13.31 8.60 1.86
C ALA A 46 -12.70 9.90 1.28
N LYS A 47 -13.50 10.74 0.64
CA LYS A 47 -13.02 12.02 0.08
C LYS A 47 -12.50 12.97 1.17
N ILE A 48 -13.24 13.08 2.26
CA ILE A 48 -12.88 13.94 3.40
C ILE A 48 -11.55 13.50 4.01
N LEU A 49 -11.37 12.18 4.22
CA LEU A 49 -10.15 11.62 4.79
C LEU A 49 -8.95 11.79 3.85
N VAL A 50 -9.14 11.57 2.56
CA VAL A 50 -8.10 11.80 1.55
C VAL A 50 -7.66 13.24 1.53
N ASP A 51 -8.58 14.20 1.49
CA ASP A 51 -8.26 15.62 1.50
C ASP A 51 -7.49 16.01 2.77
N LYS A 52 -7.97 15.60 3.93
CA LYS A 52 -7.33 15.85 5.23
C LYS A 52 -5.88 15.37 5.28
N ILE A 53 -5.60 14.20 4.71
CA ILE A 53 -4.23 13.65 4.65
C ILE A 53 -3.37 14.47 3.67
N LYS A 54 -3.92 14.85 2.53
CA LYS A 54 -3.20 15.63 1.50
C LYS A 54 -2.92 17.07 1.92
N GLU A 55 -3.80 17.70 2.72
CA GLU A 55 -3.60 19.03 3.27
C GLU A 55 -2.29 19.16 4.10
N VAL A 56 -1.84 18.07 4.73
CA VAL A 56 -0.56 18.03 5.45
C VAL A 56 0.59 17.50 4.60
N ASN A 57 0.42 17.50 3.26
CA ASN A 57 1.43 17.08 2.29
C ASN A 57 1.92 15.63 2.47
N LYS A 58 1.05 14.69 2.89
CA LYS A 58 1.34 13.25 2.92
C LYS A 58 0.68 12.55 1.73
N SER A 59 1.28 11.45 1.26
CA SER A 59 0.67 10.60 0.24
C SER A 59 -0.36 9.68 0.87
N VAL A 60 -1.50 9.50 0.20
CA VAL A 60 -2.55 8.59 0.63
C VAL A 60 -2.91 7.58 -0.46
N LEU A 61 -2.84 6.31 -0.11
CA LEU A 61 -3.29 5.21 -0.95
C LEU A 61 -4.48 4.52 -0.31
N ILE A 62 -5.55 4.32 -1.10
CA ILE A 62 -6.80 3.73 -0.58
C ILE A 62 -6.90 2.25 -0.94
N HIS A 63 -7.35 1.41 -0.01
CA HIS A 63 -7.56 -0.01 -0.29
C HIS A 63 -8.95 -0.23 -0.88
N ILE A 64 -9.02 -0.47 -2.19
CA ILE A 64 -10.29 -0.61 -2.93
C ILE A 64 -11.19 -1.71 -2.35
N ASP A 65 -10.60 -2.85 -1.95
CA ASP A 65 -11.38 -4.00 -1.51
C ASP A 65 -12.12 -3.73 -0.18
N PHE A 66 -11.62 -2.78 0.62
CA PHE A 66 -12.19 -2.39 1.93
C PHE A 66 -12.99 -1.09 1.88
N LEU A 67 -13.09 -0.44 0.72
CA LEU A 67 -13.89 0.76 0.55
C LEU A 67 -15.37 0.38 0.50
N GLU A 68 -16.13 0.77 1.51
CA GLU A 68 -17.53 0.41 1.67
C GLU A 68 -18.46 1.33 0.87
N GLY A 69 -19.63 0.80 0.46
CA GLY A 69 -20.65 1.55 -0.25
C GLY A 69 -20.33 1.88 -1.72
N ILE A 70 -19.17 1.46 -2.23
CA ILE A 70 -18.75 1.65 -3.62
C ILE A 70 -18.63 0.29 -4.29
N GLY A 71 -19.16 0.18 -5.52
CA GLY A 71 -18.99 -1.00 -6.37
C GLY A 71 -17.52 -1.30 -6.67
N LYS A 72 -17.27 -2.43 -7.32
CA LYS A 72 -15.90 -2.88 -7.68
C LYS A 72 -15.74 -3.00 -9.20
N ASP A 73 -16.52 -2.25 -9.95
CA ASP A 73 -16.50 -2.18 -11.41
C ASP A 73 -15.71 -0.97 -11.93
N ALA A 74 -15.69 -0.80 -13.25
CA ALA A 74 -14.96 0.29 -13.90
C ALA A 74 -15.47 1.68 -13.49
N LYS A 75 -16.77 1.83 -13.23
CA LYS A 75 -17.35 3.11 -12.80
C LYS A 75 -16.99 3.45 -11.37
N ALA A 76 -16.88 2.45 -10.50
CA ALA A 76 -16.38 2.63 -9.15
C ALA A 76 -14.92 3.10 -9.14
N ILE A 77 -14.06 2.53 -10.01
CA ILE A 77 -12.69 2.99 -10.17
C ILE A 77 -12.64 4.42 -10.73
N ASP A 78 -13.49 4.77 -11.69
CA ASP A 78 -13.62 6.16 -12.18
C ASP A 78 -13.98 7.12 -11.05
N TYR A 79 -14.92 6.74 -10.19
CA TYR A 79 -15.33 7.54 -9.03
C TYR A 79 -14.18 7.73 -8.03
N ILE A 80 -13.44 6.67 -7.71
CA ILE A 80 -12.27 6.75 -6.82
C ILE A 80 -11.26 7.75 -7.40
N ILE A 81 -10.96 7.66 -8.69
CA ILE A 81 -9.96 8.51 -9.34
C ILE A 81 -10.41 9.97 -9.46
N GLN A 82 -11.65 10.19 -9.88
CA GLN A 82 -12.14 11.54 -10.23
C GLN A 82 -12.73 12.31 -9.06
N VAL A 83 -13.32 11.61 -8.10
CA VAL A 83 -14.03 12.23 -6.96
C VAL A 83 -13.22 12.11 -5.68
N ILE A 84 -12.80 10.91 -5.29
CA ILE A 84 -12.03 10.70 -4.05
C ILE A 84 -10.61 11.24 -4.21
N GLN A 85 -9.97 11.00 -5.35
CA GLN A 85 -8.66 11.53 -5.72
C GLN A 85 -7.50 11.14 -4.77
N PRO A 86 -7.36 9.85 -4.38
CA PRO A 86 -6.16 9.41 -3.66
C PRO A 86 -4.93 9.51 -4.57
N ASP A 87 -3.74 9.42 -4.00
CA ASP A 87 -2.50 9.38 -4.79
C ASP A 87 -2.26 8.01 -5.43
N GLY A 88 -2.84 6.96 -4.88
CA GLY A 88 -2.79 5.61 -5.42
C GLY A 88 -3.83 4.69 -4.82
N VAL A 89 -3.83 3.45 -5.30
CA VAL A 89 -4.77 2.43 -4.84
C VAL A 89 -4.07 1.12 -4.50
N ILE A 90 -4.66 0.40 -3.55
CA ILE A 90 -4.22 -0.93 -3.13
C ILE A 90 -5.36 -1.91 -3.39
N SER A 91 -5.07 -3.08 -3.93
CA SER A 91 -6.05 -4.17 -4.06
C SER A 91 -5.37 -5.54 -4.06
N THR A 92 -6.09 -6.56 -3.58
CA THR A 92 -5.68 -7.95 -3.74
C THR A 92 -6.03 -8.51 -5.13
N LYS A 93 -6.93 -7.83 -5.85
CA LYS A 93 -7.48 -8.31 -7.13
C LYS A 93 -6.73 -7.72 -8.31
N SER A 94 -6.12 -8.58 -9.13
CA SER A 94 -5.41 -8.20 -10.35
C SER A 94 -6.27 -7.37 -11.32
N SER A 95 -7.58 -7.65 -11.41
CA SER A 95 -8.51 -6.89 -12.25
C SER A 95 -8.64 -5.43 -11.86
N HIS A 96 -8.68 -5.14 -10.55
CA HIS A 96 -8.74 -3.76 -10.05
C HIS A 96 -7.43 -3.01 -10.33
N ILE A 97 -6.30 -3.68 -10.06
CA ILE A 97 -4.97 -3.11 -10.32
C ILE A 97 -4.78 -2.79 -11.79
N LYS A 98 -5.12 -3.73 -12.68
CA LYS A 98 -5.04 -3.52 -14.13
C LYS A 98 -5.88 -2.31 -14.57
N LEU A 99 -7.13 -2.25 -14.12
CA LEU A 99 -8.05 -1.17 -14.49
C LEU A 99 -7.59 0.19 -13.96
N ALA A 100 -7.13 0.26 -12.70
CA ALA A 100 -6.59 1.49 -12.11
C ALA A 100 -5.32 1.96 -12.86
N LYS A 101 -4.43 1.03 -13.20
CA LYS A 101 -3.22 1.31 -13.96
C LYS A 101 -3.51 1.84 -15.37
N GLU A 102 -4.46 1.24 -16.09
CA GLU A 102 -4.91 1.70 -17.41
C GLU A 102 -5.43 3.16 -17.37
N LYS A 103 -5.89 3.61 -16.20
CA LYS A 103 -6.34 4.98 -15.95
C LYS A 103 -5.25 5.90 -15.38
N GLY A 104 -4.01 5.44 -15.31
CA GLY A 104 -2.85 6.23 -14.88
C GLY A 104 -2.69 6.38 -13.36
N MET A 105 -3.44 5.61 -12.56
CA MET A 105 -3.33 5.62 -11.09
C MET A 105 -2.12 4.82 -10.63
N PHE A 106 -1.42 5.30 -9.59
CA PHE A 106 -0.39 4.52 -8.91
C PHE A 106 -1.02 3.29 -8.22
N THR A 107 -0.40 2.13 -8.40
CA THR A 107 -1.00 0.86 -8.01
C THR A 107 -0.09 0.03 -7.14
N ILE A 108 -0.64 -0.50 -6.03
CA ILE A 108 -0.01 -1.51 -5.19
C ILE A 108 -0.86 -2.77 -5.21
N GLN A 109 -0.31 -3.88 -5.68
CA GLN A 109 -1.00 -5.16 -5.56
C GLN A 109 -0.58 -5.88 -4.29
N ARG A 110 -1.55 -6.21 -3.42
CA ARG A 110 -1.33 -6.93 -2.16
C ARG A 110 -1.43 -8.43 -2.39
N PHE A 111 -0.46 -9.17 -1.84
CA PHE A 111 -0.41 -10.63 -1.88
C PHE A 111 -0.25 -11.23 -0.49
N PHE A 112 -0.94 -12.35 -0.26
CA PHE A 112 -0.81 -13.16 0.95
C PHE A 112 -0.01 -14.42 0.61
N LEU A 113 1.15 -14.59 1.24
CA LEU A 113 2.01 -15.75 1.02
C LEU A 113 1.79 -16.78 2.13
N ILE A 114 1.21 -17.91 1.77
CA ILE A 114 0.85 -18.99 2.68
C ILE A 114 1.71 -20.23 2.39
N ASP A 115 2.00 -20.48 1.11
CA ASP A 115 2.69 -21.66 0.61
C ASP A 115 3.44 -21.37 -0.72
N ASN A 116 4.10 -22.39 -1.27
CA ASN A 116 4.81 -22.26 -2.55
C ASN A 116 3.86 -21.92 -3.70
N LYS A 117 2.62 -22.39 -3.68
CA LYS A 117 1.64 -22.10 -4.74
C LYS A 117 1.28 -20.61 -4.76
N SER A 118 1.03 -20.02 -3.58
CA SER A 118 0.76 -18.58 -3.46
C SER A 118 1.98 -17.74 -3.87
N TYR A 119 3.19 -18.21 -3.57
CA TYR A 119 4.43 -17.61 -4.05
C TYR A 119 4.50 -17.60 -5.59
N ASP A 120 4.38 -18.76 -6.23
CA ASP A 120 4.44 -18.88 -7.69
C ASP A 120 3.34 -18.06 -8.39
N MET A 121 2.14 -18.01 -7.81
CA MET A 121 1.04 -17.18 -8.31
C MET A 121 1.36 -15.69 -8.20
N THR A 122 2.01 -15.26 -7.13
CA THR A 122 2.46 -13.88 -6.94
C THR A 122 3.42 -13.48 -8.05
N ILE A 123 4.48 -14.27 -8.27
CA ILE A 123 5.47 -13.99 -9.31
C ILE A 123 4.82 -13.90 -10.71
N LYS A 124 3.93 -14.85 -11.03
CA LYS A 124 3.19 -14.83 -12.32
C LYS A 124 2.31 -13.59 -12.45
N SER A 125 1.59 -13.22 -11.39
CA SER A 125 0.73 -12.05 -11.38
C SER A 125 1.53 -10.76 -11.58
N VAL A 126 2.62 -10.58 -10.84
CA VAL A 126 3.50 -9.40 -10.95
C VAL A 126 4.04 -9.25 -12.37
N LYS A 127 4.55 -10.33 -12.97
CA LYS A 127 5.07 -10.32 -14.35
C LYS A 127 3.99 -9.99 -15.40
N SER A 128 2.74 -10.37 -15.15
CA SER A 128 1.61 -10.13 -16.07
C SER A 128 0.97 -8.76 -15.90
N ILE A 129 0.76 -8.31 -14.67
CA ILE A 129 0.01 -7.08 -14.33
C ILE A 129 0.95 -5.87 -14.27
N GLN A 130 2.19 -6.09 -13.81
CA GLN A 130 3.22 -5.06 -13.64
C GLN A 130 2.70 -3.87 -12.80
N PRO A 131 2.20 -4.09 -11.57
CA PRO A 131 1.83 -2.99 -10.67
C PRO A 131 3.06 -2.10 -10.40
N ASP A 132 2.84 -0.86 -9.96
CA ASP A 132 3.96 0.04 -9.63
C ASP A 132 4.74 -0.45 -8.42
N MET A 133 4.05 -1.08 -7.46
CA MET A 133 4.65 -1.79 -6.32
C MET A 133 3.81 -3.02 -5.96
N ILE A 134 4.39 -3.90 -5.16
CA ILE A 134 3.63 -4.97 -4.49
C ILE A 134 3.75 -4.87 -2.98
N GLU A 135 2.73 -5.36 -2.28
CA GLU A 135 2.77 -5.54 -0.84
C GLU A 135 2.66 -7.02 -0.50
N ILE A 136 3.61 -7.53 0.27
CA ILE A 136 3.68 -8.92 0.70
C ILE A 136 3.25 -9.02 2.16
N MET A 137 2.31 -9.91 2.43
CA MET A 137 1.83 -10.25 3.77
C MET A 137 1.90 -11.76 4.02
N PRO A 138 2.28 -12.18 5.24
CA PRO A 138 2.82 -11.38 6.34
C PRO A 138 4.25 -10.88 6.05
N GLY A 139 4.58 -9.67 6.54
CA GLY A 139 5.87 -9.02 6.28
C GLY A 139 7.06 -9.61 7.04
N VAL A 140 6.81 -10.35 8.11
CA VAL A 140 7.84 -10.89 9.02
C VAL A 140 8.53 -12.15 8.47
N MET A 141 8.81 -12.16 7.16
CA MET A 141 9.45 -13.27 6.45
C MET A 141 10.65 -12.79 5.61
N PRO A 142 11.75 -12.30 6.22
CA PRO A 142 12.84 -11.66 5.48
C PRO A 142 13.46 -12.57 4.41
N ARG A 143 13.57 -13.88 4.64
CA ARG A 143 14.09 -14.83 3.63
C ARG A 143 13.20 -14.91 2.38
N VAL A 144 11.87 -14.83 2.54
CA VAL A 144 10.93 -14.87 1.42
C VAL A 144 10.96 -13.54 0.68
N ILE A 145 11.05 -12.42 1.40
CA ILE A 145 11.18 -11.08 0.83
C ILE A 145 12.45 -11.00 -0.02
N SER A 146 13.61 -11.42 0.50
CA SER A 146 14.87 -11.44 -0.25
C SER A 146 14.73 -12.23 -1.56
N ARG A 147 14.15 -13.43 -1.49
CA ARG A 147 13.92 -14.26 -2.68
C ARG A 147 13.01 -13.57 -3.71
N ILE A 148 11.96 -12.87 -3.28
CA ILE A 148 11.06 -12.14 -4.18
C ILE A 148 11.80 -10.97 -4.83
N THR A 149 12.52 -10.17 -4.06
CA THR A 149 13.25 -9.00 -4.57
C THR A 149 14.37 -9.36 -5.55
N GLU A 150 14.92 -10.56 -5.46
CA GLU A 150 15.88 -11.12 -6.43
C GLU A 150 15.20 -11.59 -7.73
N GLU A 151 13.92 -11.99 -7.67
CA GLU A 151 13.18 -12.59 -8.81
C GLU A 151 12.36 -11.59 -9.63
N ILE A 152 11.99 -10.44 -9.04
CA ILE A 152 11.21 -9.38 -9.70
C ILE A 152 11.89 -8.02 -9.57
N SER A 153 11.68 -7.15 -10.54
CA SER A 153 12.13 -5.75 -10.50
C SER A 153 11.12 -4.79 -9.87
N THR A 154 9.88 -5.23 -9.65
CA THR A 154 8.83 -4.42 -9.01
C THR A 154 9.17 -4.22 -7.54
N PRO A 155 9.20 -2.97 -7.03
CA PRO A 155 9.51 -2.70 -5.63
C PRO A 155 8.54 -3.37 -4.66
N VAL A 156 9.06 -3.84 -3.54
CA VAL A 156 8.34 -4.63 -2.54
C VAL A 156 8.13 -3.82 -1.26
N ILE A 157 6.90 -3.77 -0.79
CA ILE A 157 6.53 -3.36 0.57
C ILE A 157 6.22 -4.64 1.35
N ALA A 158 6.66 -4.70 2.60
CA ALA A 158 6.28 -5.78 3.50
C ALA A 158 5.29 -5.27 4.56
N GLY A 159 4.17 -5.97 4.72
CA GLY A 159 3.10 -5.59 5.65
C GLY A 159 2.59 -6.77 6.48
N GLY A 160 1.89 -6.44 7.57
CA GLY A 160 1.29 -7.42 8.45
C GLY A 160 2.25 -8.09 9.42
N LEU A 161 1.79 -8.25 10.66
CA LEU A 161 2.49 -8.82 11.81
C LEU A 161 3.77 -8.07 12.25
N ILE A 162 4.08 -6.94 11.66
CA ILE A 162 5.23 -6.10 12.03
C ILE A 162 4.95 -5.43 13.37
N SER A 163 5.79 -5.70 14.36
CA SER A 163 5.54 -5.33 15.75
C SER A 163 6.70 -4.60 16.43
N SER A 164 7.87 -4.55 15.80
CA SER A 164 9.08 -3.97 16.39
C SER A 164 9.95 -3.25 15.36
N LYS A 165 10.82 -2.37 15.83
CA LYS A 165 11.88 -1.77 15.01
C LYS A 165 12.81 -2.82 14.41
N GLN A 166 13.05 -3.91 15.12
CA GLN A 166 13.88 -5.02 14.62
C GLN A 166 13.25 -5.68 13.39
N ASP A 167 11.92 -5.92 13.40
CA ASP A 167 11.21 -6.46 12.24
C ASP A 167 11.41 -5.54 11.02
N ILE A 168 11.26 -4.23 11.20
CA ILE A 168 11.46 -3.23 10.13
C ILE A 168 12.88 -3.33 9.58
N MET A 169 13.89 -3.35 10.45
CA MET A 169 15.30 -3.42 10.02
C MET A 169 15.61 -4.70 9.23
N GLU A 170 15.08 -5.84 9.66
CA GLU A 170 15.28 -7.12 8.97
C GLU A 170 14.59 -7.15 7.60
N ILE A 171 13.40 -6.59 7.49
CA ILE A 171 12.62 -6.46 6.26
C ILE A 171 13.37 -5.57 5.24
N LEU A 172 13.83 -4.39 5.66
CA LEU A 172 14.56 -3.48 4.79
C LEU A 172 15.90 -4.08 4.34
N LYS A 173 16.64 -4.77 5.23
CA LYS A 173 17.85 -5.52 4.87
C LYS A 173 17.59 -6.65 3.88
N ALA A 174 16.39 -7.23 3.88
CA ALA A 174 15.98 -8.25 2.93
C ALA A 174 15.62 -7.68 1.53
N GLY A 175 15.70 -6.36 1.35
CA GLY A 175 15.49 -5.70 0.06
C GLY A 175 14.10 -5.12 -0.14
N ALA A 176 13.20 -5.13 0.86
CA ALA A 176 11.97 -4.38 0.77
C ALA A 176 12.27 -2.87 0.75
N LEU A 177 11.53 -2.13 -0.08
CA LEU A 177 11.65 -0.67 -0.17
C LEU A 177 10.99 0.02 1.03
N GLY A 178 9.95 -0.59 1.60
CA GLY A 178 9.23 -0.05 2.74
C GLY A 178 8.46 -1.11 3.49
N THR A 179 7.85 -0.70 4.58
CA THR A 179 7.05 -1.54 5.47
C THR A 179 5.78 -0.83 5.90
N SER A 180 4.64 -1.52 5.81
CA SER A 180 3.35 -1.02 6.28
C SER A 180 2.98 -1.64 7.62
N THR A 181 2.64 -0.82 8.60
CA THR A 181 2.27 -1.27 9.94
C THR A 181 1.12 -0.46 10.54
N GLY A 182 0.23 -1.15 11.25
CA GLY A 182 -0.81 -0.52 12.07
C GLY A 182 -0.35 -0.15 13.49
N LYS A 183 0.90 -0.45 13.84
CA LYS A 183 1.49 -0.11 15.16
C LYS A 183 1.88 1.35 15.20
N LYS A 184 1.10 2.16 15.92
CA LYS A 184 1.29 3.63 16.01
C LYS A 184 2.66 4.01 16.57
N GLU A 185 3.18 3.22 17.49
CA GLU A 185 4.48 3.42 18.10
C GLU A 185 5.65 3.37 17.09
N LEU A 186 5.42 2.69 15.95
CA LEU A 186 6.42 2.58 14.89
C LEU A 186 6.33 3.72 13.86
N TRP A 187 5.28 4.54 13.89
CA TRP A 187 5.09 5.64 12.93
C TRP A 187 5.98 6.86 13.24
N ALA A 188 6.63 6.89 14.41
CA ALA A 188 7.53 7.95 14.85
C ALA A 188 9.03 7.56 14.81
N LEU A 189 9.38 6.51 14.02
CA LEU A 189 10.76 6.00 13.93
C LEU A 189 11.55 6.64 12.78
#